data_3a56f03eb4c82833690a0a469c3e002f
#
_entry.id   3a56f03eb4c82833690a0a469c3e002f
#
_cell.length_a   1.000
_cell.length_b   1.000
_cell.length_c   1.000
_cell.angle_alpha   90.00
_cell.angle_beta   90.00
_cell.angle_gamma   90.00
#
_symmetry.space_group_name_H-M   'P 1'
#
loop_
_entity.id
_entity.type
_entity.pdbx_description
1 polymer ?
#
loop_
_entity_poly.entity_id
_entity_poly.type
_entity_poly.pdbx_seq_one_letter_code
_entity_poly.pdbx_strand_id
1 'polypeptide(L)'
;MTKLSLLLIALLLGLANYAHAGTWGNGKWGQMYWGSNPESAPTIAPSVTAQGDGTDITFNLTNLLTGQQLGWSAITHFEVTCGDMPVVIVSADNPRLTNLEPGTDYTCSIVALNEVNGATGRSPTGTFTATTDSLGGLPVWLLYQATQQS
;
A
#
# COMPACT_ATOMS: atom_id res chain seq x y z
N MET A 1 -17.64 51.06 29.45
CA MET A 1 -18.20 49.78 28.90
C MET A 1 -18.87 49.04 30.04
N THR A 2 -20.18 48.82 29.93
CA THR A 2 -20.94 48.19 31.00
C THR A 2 -20.64 46.68 30.99
N LYS A 3 -20.72 46.06 32.16
CA LYS A 3 -20.52 44.59 32.32
C LYS A 3 -21.37 43.75 31.37
N LEU A 4 -22.47 44.27 30.91
CA LEU A 4 -23.39 43.65 29.94
C LEU A 4 -22.75 43.53 28.54
N SER A 5 -22.01 44.56 28.09
CA SER A 5 -21.33 44.55 26.78
C SER A 5 -20.21 43.51 26.71
N LEU A 6 -19.47 43.32 27.81
CA LEU A 6 -18.42 42.30 27.91
C LEU A 6 -19.00 40.87 27.87
N LEU A 7 -20.16 40.67 28.50
CA LEU A 7 -20.84 39.37 28.51
C LEU A 7 -21.39 39.00 27.12
N LEU A 8 -21.87 40.00 26.38
CA LEU A 8 -22.34 39.79 25.01
C LEU A 8 -21.24 39.46 24.05
N ILE A 9 -20.08 40.11 24.21
CA ILE A 9 -18.88 39.82 23.39
C ILE A 9 -18.33 38.41 23.71
N ALA A 10 -18.30 38.01 24.97
CA ALA A 10 -17.88 36.65 25.36
C ALA A 10 -18.82 35.57 24.83
N LEU A 11 -20.15 35.86 24.82
CA LEU A 11 -21.13 34.94 24.25
C LEU A 11 -21.01 34.82 22.74
N LEU A 12 -20.75 35.91 22.03
CA LEU A 12 -20.52 35.91 20.59
C LEU A 12 -19.21 35.19 20.20
N LEU A 13 -18.15 35.36 20.98
CA LEU A 13 -16.88 34.65 20.78
C LEU A 13 -17.00 33.16 21.12
N GLY A 14 -17.82 32.80 22.12
CA GLY A 14 -18.13 31.40 22.46
C GLY A 14 -18.93 30.69 21.36
N LEU A 15 -19.87 31.38 20.75
CA LEU A 15 -20.66 30.82 19.64
C LEU A 15 -19.86 30.67 18.34
N ALA A 16 -18.86 31.52 18.12
CA ALA A 16 -17.96 31.39 16.96
C ALA A 16 -17.11 30.10 16.99
N ASN A 17 -16.84 29.55 18.17
CA ASN A 17 -16.13 28.28 18.31
C ASN A 17 -17.02 27.04 18.13
N TYR A 18 -18.34 27.18 18.15
CA TYR A 18 -19.30 26.09 17.88
C TYR A 18 -19.70 26.01 16.40
N ALA A 19 -19.35 27.00 15.59
CA ALA A 19 -19.52 26.95 14.13
C ALA A 19 -18.36 26.25 13.41
N HIS A 20 -17.79 25.23 13.99
CA HIS A 20 -17.16 24.18 13.21
C HIS A 20 -18.26 23.26 12.68
N ALA A 21 -19.20 23.85 11.95
CA ALA A 21 -19.89 23.12 10.90
C ALA A 21 -18.77 22.54 10.04
N GLY A 22 -18.63 21.21 10.07
CA GLY A 22 -17.59 20.53 9.33
C GLY A 22 -17.49 21.11 7.94
N THR A 23 -16.28 21.30 7.48
CA THR A 23 -16.00 21.75 6.12
C THR A 23 -16.95 21.02 5.19
N TRP A 24 -17.62 21.75 4.31
CA TRP A 24 -18.39 21.16 3.23
C TRP A 24 -17.50 20.12 2.53
N GLY A 25 -17.86 18.85 2.62
CA GLY A 25 -17.03 17.78 2.13
C GLY A 25 -16.60 16.73 3.17
N ASN A 26 -16.46 17.10 4.46
CA ASN A 26 -16.07 16.18 5.54
C ASN A 26 -17.07 16.16 6.71
N GLY A 27 -18.22 16.80 6.58
CA GLY A 27 -19.23 16.85 7.62
C GLY A 27 -20.02 15.54 7.71
N LYS A 28 -20.23 15.09 8.94
CA LYS A 28 -21.08 13.93 9.25
C LYS A 28 -22.48 14.43 9.57
N TRP A 29 -23.46 14.12 8.72
CA TRP A 29 -24.88 14.33 9.02
C TRP A 29 -25.50 12.97 9.34
N GLY A 30 -25.84 12.76 10.58
CA GLY A 30 -26.27 11.45 11.03
C GLY A 30 -25.13 10.42 10.84
N GLN A 31 -25.37 9.41 10.04
CA GLN A 31 -24.36 8.43 9.63
C GLN A 31 -23.96 8.59 8.14
N MET A 32 -24.41 9.64 7.47
CA MET A 32 -24.06 9.93 6.09
C MET A 32 -22.85 10.87 6.03
N TYR A 33 -21.82 10.47 5.29
CA TYR A 33 -20.70 11.33 4.95
C TYR A 33 -21.04 12.13 3.70
N TRP A 34 -21.03 13.47 3.81
CA TRP A 34 -21.13 14.38 2.68
C TRP A 34 -19.71 14.81 2.31
N GLY A 35 -19.24 14.40 1.13
CA GLY A 35 -17.91 14.74 0.64
C GLY A 35 -16.94 13.58 0.64
N SER A 36 -15.64 13.85 0.74
CA SER A 36 -14.62 12.79 0.77
C SER A 36 -14.77 11.93 2.04
N ASN A 37 -14.70 10.62 1.87
CA ASN A 37 -14.63 9.71 3.01
C ASN A 37 -13.33 9.97 3.79
N PRO A 38 -13.35 9.84 5.12
CA PRO A 38 -12.13 10.00 5.91
C PRO A 38 -11.11 8.95 5.51
N GLU A 39 -9.89 9.39 5.27
CA GLU A 39 -8.77 8.48 5.01
C GLU A 39 -8.55 7.55 6.19
N SER A 40 -8.24 6.31 5.91
CA SER A 40 -7.93 5.26 6.89
C SER A 40 -6.90 4.30 6.32
N ALA A 41 -6.34 3.45 7.16
CA ALA A 41 -5.54 2.32 6.68
C ALA A 41 -6.38 1.41 5.78
N PRO A 42 -5.76 0.67 4.84
CA PRO A 42 -6.46 -0.34 4.05
C PRO A 42 -7.10 -1.39 4.93
N THR A 43 -8.34 -1.78 4.64
CA THR A 43 -9.17 -2.59 5.54
C THR A 43 -9.04 -4.09 5.34
N ILE A 44 -8.51 -4.52 4.19
CA ILE A 44 -8.35 -5.92 3.83
C ILE A 44 -6.91 -6.25 3.48
N ALA A 45 -6.53 -7.51 3.65
CA ALA A 45 -5.21 -8.00 3.26
C ALA A 45 -5.02 -7.92 1.74
N PRO A 46 -3.82 -7.55 1.24
CA PRO A 46 -3.50 -7.61 -0.17
C PRO A 46 -3.62 -9.05 -0.69
N SER A 47 -4.21 -9.19 -1.85
CA SER A 47 -4.15 -10.39 -2.68
C SER A 47 -3.44 -10.04 -3.97
N VAL A 48 -2.45 -10.81 -4.33
CA VAL A 48 -1.59 -10.52 -5.48
C VAL A 48 -1.45 -11.73 -6.39
N THR A 49 -1.26 -11.46 -7.67
CA THR A 49 -0.65 -12.42 -8.60
C THR A 49 0.82 -12.07 -8.75
N ALA A 50 1.69 -13.06 -8.61
CA ALA A 50 3.14 -12.86 -8.72
C ALA A 50 3.71 -13.76 -9.80
N GLN A 51 4.77 -13.27 -10.47
CA GLN A 51 5.45 -13.96 -11.55
C GLN A 51 6.96 -13.74 -11.43
N GLY A 52 7.74 -14.80 -11.63
CA GLY A 52 9.19 -14.72 -11.79
C GLY A 52 9.56 -14.06 -13.12
N ASP A 53 10.67 -13.35 -13.09
CA ASP A 53 11.30 -12.69 -14.24
C ASP A 53 12.82 -12.71 -14.01
N GLY A 54 13.47 -13.79 -14.41
CA GLY A 54 14.87 -14.04 -14.08
C GLY A 54 15.09 -14.21 -12.58
N THR A 55 15.90 -13.36 -11.97
CA THR A 55 16.16 -13.31 -10.52
C THR A 55 15.22 -12.37 -9.76
N ASP A 56 14.16 -11.94 -10.39
CA ASP A 56 13.22 -10.99 -9.81
C ASP A 56 11.81 -11.60 -9.74
N ILE A 57 10.97 -11.05 -8.89
CA ILE A 57 9.55 -11.36 -8.83
C ILE A 57 8.78 -10.05 -9.00
N THR A 58 7.95 -9.99 -10.03
CA THR A 58 6.97 -8.93 -10.22
C THR A 58 5.62 -9.38 -9.66
N PHE A 59 4.85 -8.44 -9.10
CA PHE A 59 3.52 -8.78 -8.61
C PHE A 59 2.51 -7.66 -8.84
N ASN A 60 1.24 -8.04 -8.96
CA ASN A 60 0.13 -7.12 -9.16
C ASN A 60 -0.97 -7.39 -8.15
N LEU A 61 -1.58 -6.33 -7.62
CA LEU A 61 -2.75 -6.44 -6.78
C LEU A 61 -3.95 -6.95 -7.59
N THR A 62 -4.68 -7.89 -7.00
CA THR A 62 -5.95 -8.40 -7.54
C THR A 62 -7.16 -7.91 -6.75
N ASN A 63 -6.94 -7.34 -5.58
CA ASN A 63 -7.93 -6.72 -4.72
C ASN A 63 -7.48 -5.30 -4.33
N LEU A 64 -8.09 -4.67 -3.35
CA LEU A 64 -7.83 -3.27 -2.98
C LEU A 64 -8.12 -2.30 -4.14
N LEU A 65 -9.22 -2.56 -4.87
CA LEU A 65 -9.57 -1.82 -6.08
C LEU A 65 -10.59 -0.71 -5.80
N THR A 66 -11.28 -0.75 -4.66
CA THR A 66 -12.29 0.25 -4.28
C THR A 66 -11.74 1.22 -3.24
N GLY A 67 -12.25 2.45 -3.22
CA GLY A 67 -11.86 3.45 -2.23
C GLY A 67 -11.99 2.96 -0.79
N GLN A 68 -13.06 2.21 -0.47
CA GLN A 68 -13.26 1.64 0.87
C GLN A 68 -12.18 0.62 1.25
N GLN A 69 -11.77 -0.23 0.32
CA GLN A 69 -10.71 -1.23 0.55
C GLN A 69 -9.33 -0.57 0.71
N LEU A 70 -9.08 0.49 -0.05
CA LEU A 70 -7.85 1.31 0.02
C LEU A 70 -7.81 2.21 1.27
N GLY A 71 -8.92 2.37 2.01
CA GLY A 71 -9.03 3.36 3.07
C GLY A 71 -9.13 4.79 2.54
N TRP A 72 -9.66 4.96 1.30
CA TRP A 72 -9.84 6.25 0.61
C TRP A 72 -8.54 7.01 0.34
N SER A 73 -7.40 6.35 0.48
CA SER A 73 -6.07 6.85 0.13
C SER A 73 -5.34 5.82 -0.72
N ALA A 74 -4.58 6.27 -1.72
CA ALA A 74 -3.88 5.38 -2.62
C ALA A 74 -2.79 4.57 -1.88
N ILE A 75 -2.58 3.32 -2.29
CA ILE A 75 -1.43 2.54 -1.84
C ILE A 75 -0.16 3.17 -2.43
N THR A 76 0.81 3.44 -1.58
CA THR A 76 2.08 4.05 -1.96
C THR A 76 3.21 3.02 -2.04
N HIS A 77 3.20 2.06 -1.11
CA HIS A 77 4.24 1.06 -0.99
C HIS A 77 3.68 -0.28 -0.51
N PHE A 78 4.50 -1.31 -0.63
CA PHE A 78 4.29 -2.61 0.00
C PHE A 78 5.48 -2.95 0.88
N GLU A 79 5.24 -3.47 2.07
CA GLU A 79 6.24 -4.21 2.83
C GLU A 79 6.11 -5.68 2.46
N VAL A 80 7.19 -6.27 2.01
CA VAL A 80 7.24 -7.67 1.60
C VAL A 80 8.36 -8.39 2.36
N THR A 81 8.05 -9.57 2.87
CA THR A 81 9.02 -10.44 3.53
C THR A 81 8.88 -11.85 2.97
N CYS A 82 9.96 -12.42 2.46
CA CYS A 82 9.96 -13.76 1.88
C CYS A 82 10.86 -14.69 2.74
N GLY A 83 10.30 -15.74 3.33
CA GLY A 83 11.03 -16.63 4.22
C GLY A 83 11.77 -15.87 5.33
N ASP A 84 13.06 -16.11 5.47
CA ASP A 84 13.93 -15.47 6.47
C ASP A 84 14.60 -14.17 5.96
N MET A 85 14.19 -13.66 4.80
CA MET A 85 14.73 -12.43 4.24
C MET A 85 14.30 -11.21 5.06
N PRO A 86 15.09 -10.13 5.08
CA PRO A 86 14.68 -8.88 5.69
C PRO A 86 13.47 -8.30 4.98
N VAL A 87 12.72 -7.45 5.67
CA VAL A 87 11.60 -6.71 5.09
C VAL A 87 12.11 -5.81 3.97
N VAL A 88 11.48 -5.89 2.82
CA VAL A 88 11.74 -5.04 1.65
C VAL A 88 10.57 -4.10 1.44
N ILE A 89 10.84 -2.81 1.28
CA ILE A 89 9.84 -1.80 0.93
C ILE A 89 9.86 -1.63 -0.60
N VAL A 90 8.72 -1.89 -1.22
CA VAL A 90 8.54 -1.85 -2.68
C VAL A 90 7.54 -0.78 -3.03
N SER A 91 7.82 0.04 -4.05
CA SER A 91 6.87 1.05 -4.55
C SER A 91 5.65 0.38 -5.18
N ALA A 92 4.47 0.96 -4.97
CA ALA A 92 3.24 0.49 -5.59
C ALA A 92 3.22 0.71 -7.12
N ASP A 93 3.97 1.68 -7.62
CA ASP A 93 4.07 1.96 -9.06
C ASP A 93 4.93 0.94 -9.81
N ASN A 94 5.84 0.27 -9.09
CA ASN A 94 6.70 -0.77 -9.66
C ASN A 94 6.89 -1.90 -8.63
N PRO A 95 5.89 -2.75 -8.44
CA PRO A 95 5.90 -3.79 -7.42
C PRO A 95 6.79 -4.96 -7.83
N ARG A 96 8.07 -4.88 -7.51
CA ARG A 96 9.11 -5.83 -7.88
C ARG A 96 10.09 -6.10 -6.74
N LEU A 97 10.36 -7.38 -6.48
CA LEU A 97 11.48 -7.85 -5.67
C LEU A 97 12.65 -8.21 -6.58
N THR A 98 13.84 -7.83 -6.21
CA THR A 98 15.04 -8.01 -7.05
C THR A 98 16.15 -8.76 -6.32
N ASN A 99 17.11 -9.27 -7.09
CA ASN A 99 18.29 -9.97 -6.58
C ASN A 99 17.96 -11.22 -5.76
N LEU A 100 16.97 -11.97 -6.19
CA LEU A 100 16.58 -13.24 -5.63
C LEU A 100 17.43 -14.39 -6.21
N GLU A 101 17.45 -15.51 -5.53
CA GLU A 101 18.11 -16.71 -6.07
C GLU A 101 17.31 -17.29 -7.24
N PRO A 102 17.95 -17.63 -8.37
CA PRO A 102 17.26 -18.17 -9.52
C PRO A 102 16.71 -19.58 -9.24
N GLY A 103 15.59 -19.91 -9.88
CA GLY A 103 14.95 -21.23 -9.79
C GLY A 103 14.45 -21.57 -8.38
N THR A 104 14.16 -20.57 -7.57
CA THR A 104 13.82 -20.73 -6.15
C THR A 104 12.35 -20.36 -5.92
N ASP A 105 11.67 -21.20 -5.13
CA ASP A 105 10.31 -20.95 -4.67
C ASP A 105 10.31 -20.05 -3.44
N TYR A 106 9.60 -18.94 -3.53
CA TYR A 106 9.44 -17.99 -2.43
C TYR A 106 8.01 -18.00 -1.91
N THR A 107 7.87 -18.09 -0.59
CA THR A 107 6.62 -17.80 0.13
C THR A 107 6.78 -16.48 0.85
N CYS A 108 5.97 -15.51 0.49
CA CYS A 108 6.09 -14.14 0.95
C CYS A 108 4.85 -13.66 1.69
N SER A 109 5.06 -12.85 2.71
CA SER A 109 4.02 -12.02 3.31
C SER A 109 4.07 -10.62 2.74
N ILE A 110 2.92 -9.96 2.64
CA ILE A 110 2.77 -8.62 2.06
C ILE A 110 1.80 -7.78 2.87
N VAL A 111 2.18 -6.53 3.11
CA VAL A 111 1.34 -5.50 3.74
C VAL A 111 1.30 -4.30 2.82
N ALA A 112 0.10 -3.82 2.49
CA ALA A 112 -0.07 -2.59 1.72
C ALA A 112 -0.02 -1.37 2.63
N LEU A 113 0.68 -0.34 2.19
CA LEU A 113 0.86 0.92 2.90
C LEU A 113 0.20 2.05 2.14
N ASN A 114 -0.56 2.88 2.84
CA ASN A 114 -1.05 4.16 2.35
C ASN A 114 -0.65 5.28 3.32
N GLU A 115 -0.93 6.51 2.96
CA GLU A 115 -0.72 7.65 3.84
C GLU A 115 -2.06 8.16 4.36
N VAL A 116 -2.16 8.31 5.68
CA VAL A 116 -3.36 8.76 6.37
C VAL A 116 -3.01 9.93 7.28
N ASN A 117 -3.40 11.14 6.91
CA ASN A 117 -3.12 12.36 7.67
C ASN A 117 -1.63 12.52 8.06
N GLY A 118 -0.72 12.19 7.16
CA GLY A 118 0.72 12.26 7.39
C GLY A 118 1.32 11.09 8.20
N ALA A 119 0.53 10.07 8.49
CA ALA A 119 0.99 8.82 9.11
C ALA A 119 0.82 7.63 8.16
N THR A 120 1.66 6.62 8.30
CA THR A 120 1.56 5.40 7.50
C THR A 120 0.42 4.51 8.00
N GLY A 121 -0.59 4.33 7.16
CA GLY A 121 -1.63 3.32 7.33
C GLY A 121 -1.15 1.95 6.81
N ARG A 122 -1.49 0.87 7.51
CA ARG A 122 -1.06 -0.50 7.22
C ARG A 122 -2.27 -1.41 7.06
N SER A 123 -2.30 -2.22 5.99
CA SER A 123 -3.30 -3.27 5.82
C SER A 123 -3.05 -4.45 6.77
N PRO A 124 -4.03 -5.34 6.94
CA PRO A 124 -3.77 -6.71 7.37
C PRO A 124 -2.77 -7.39 6.43
N THR A 125 -2.06 -8.41 6.93
CA THR A 125 -1.06 -9.15 6.15
C THR A 125 -1.72 -10.10 5.17
N GLY A 126 -1.33 -10.04 3.89
CA GLY A 126 -1.58 -11.03 2.86
C GLY A 126 -0.39 -11.97 2.68
N THR A 127 -0.57 -13.03 1.89
CA THR A 127 0.50 -13.96 1.52
C THR A 127 0.40 -14.31 0.04
N PHE A 128 1.56 -14.59 -0.57
CA PHE A 128 1.63 -15.09 -1.94
C PHE A 128 2.85 -16.01 -2.11
N THR A 129 2.84 -16.80 -3.18
CA THR A 129 3.98 -17.62 -3.59
C THR A 129 4.38 -17.26 -5.01
N ALA A 130 5.68 -17.31 -5.29
CA ALA A 130 6.21 -17.15 -6.64
C ALA A 130 7.54 -17.90 -6.77
N THR A 131 7.84 -18.34 -7.98
CA THR A 131 9.09 -19.00 -8.32
C THR A 131 9.88 -18.09 -9.24
N THR A 132 11.15 -17.85 -8.94
CA THR A 132 12.06 -17.16 -9.87
C THR A 132 12.40 -18.07 -11.03
N ASP A 133 12.71 -17.50 -12.18
CA ASP A 133 13.15 -18.32 -13.31
C ASP A 133 14.50 -18.97 -13.00
N SER A 134 14.63 -20.24 -13.35
CA SER A 134 15.95 -20.84 -13.38
C SER A 134 16.79 -20.07 -14.41
N LEU A 135 18.00 -19.67 -14.04
CA LEU A 135 18.96 -19.19 -15.04
C LEU A 135 19.04 -20.29 -16.10
N GLY A 136 18.39 -20.08 -17.23
CA GLY A 136 18.34 -21.05 -18.31
C GLY A 136 19.77 -21.46 -18.62
N GLY A 137 20.11 -22.70 -18.29
CA GLY A 137 21.39 -23.24 -18.65
C GLY A 137 21.60 -22.99 -20.14
N LEU A 138 22.78 -22.56 -20.55
CA LEU A 138 23.07 -22.39 -21.96
C LEU A 138 22.52 -23.61 -22.69
N PRO A 139 21.74 -23.44 -23.77
CA PRO A 139 21.19 -24.57 -24.50
C PRO A 139 22.30 -25.57 -24.76
N VAL A 140 22.05 -26.84 -24.48
CA VAL A 140 23.08 -27.93 -24.59
C VAL A 140 23.83 -27.88 -25.91
N TRP A 141 23.18 -27.41 -26.98
CA TRP A 141 23.81 -27.23 -28.28
C TRP A 141 24.91 -26.14 -28.32
N LEU A 142 24.77 -25.08 -27.49
CA LEU A 142 25.80 -24.03 -27.33
C LEU A 142 27.03 -24.57 -26.58
N LEU A 143 26.83 -25.40 -25.55
CA LEU A 143 27.89 -26.09 -24.85
C LEU A 143 28.62 -27.08 -25.80
N TYR A 144 27.84 -27.76 -26.64
CA TYR A 144 28.42 -28.67 -27.65
C TYR A 144 29.26 -27.95 -28.70
N GLN A 145 28.84 -26.77 -29.17
CA GLN A 145 29.66 -25.97 -30.11
C GLN A 145 30.95 -25.46 -29.48
N ALA A 146 30.91 -25.05 -28.21
CA ALA A 146 32.12 -24.58 -27.52
C ALA A 146 33.19 -25.67 -27.38
N THR A 147 32.79 -26.94 -27.24
CA THR A 147 33.70 -28.09 -27.13
C THR A 147 34.24 -28.56 -28.49
N GLN A 148 33.65 -28.16 -29.60
CA GLN A 148 34.11 -28.52 -30.96
C GLN A 148 35.13 -27.52 -31.53
N GLN A 149 35.34 -26.37 -30.87
CA GLN A 149 36.28 -25.33 -31.33
C GLN A 149 37.63 -25.33 -30.55
N SER A 150 37.88 -26.33 -29.73
CA SER A 150 39.15 -26.48 -28.98
C SER A 150 40.07 -27.50 -29.61
#